data_1e85373bda70a3d41cbdf54c1892d123
#
_entry.id   1e85373bda70a3d41cbdf54c1892d123
#
_cell.length_a   1.000
_cell.length_b   1.000
_cell.length_c   1.000
_cell.angle_alpha   90.00
_cell.angle_beta   90.00
_cell.angle_gamma   90.00
#
_symmetry.space_group_name_H-M   'P 1'
#
loop_
_entity.id
_entity.type
_entity.pdbx_description
1 polymer ?
#
loop_
_entity_poly.entity_id
_entity_poly.type
_entity_poly.pdbx_seq_one_letter_code
_entity_poly.pdbx_strand_id
1 'polypeptide(L)'
;KSYSSKLNIIKSKMNNNVRYKSEEIIRILLEEIFKEISFNRFMYVQGVLLRNLLNDVQLLTENERNFVNNRASLDFVIYYKQDKTCALVIEVDGFEFHENNPKQLQRDKMKNEILNKYKIPFLRLPTNGSGEKEKICIALNKLIDN
;
A
#
# COMPACT_ATOMS: atom_id res chain seq x y z
N LYS A 1 6.32 -7.82 23.00
CA LYS A 1 5.18 -8.63 22.54
C LYS A 1 5.38 -9.08 21.11
N SER A 2 4.94 -10.29 20.83
CA SER A 2 4.99 -10.80 19.48
C SER A 2 4.07 -9.98 18.54
N TYR A 3 4.38 -10.00 17.28
CA TYR A 3 3.58 -9.39 16.24
C TYR A 3 2.11 -9.87 16.28
N SER A 4 1.91 -11.17 16.45
CA SER A 4 0.57 -11.76 16.51
C SER A 4 -0.28 -11.20 17.66
N SER A 5 0.34 -10.97 18.83
CA SER A 5 -0.36 -10.39 19.98
C SER A 5 -0.82 -8.98 19.72
N LYS A 6 0.05 -8.15 19.12
CA LYS A 6 -0.29 -6.77 18.78
C LYS A 6 -1.45 -6.72 17.78
N LEU A 7 -1.41 -7.59 16.78
CA LEU A 7 -2.44 -7.67 15.77
C LEU A 7 -3.78 -8.07 16.38
N ASN A 8 -3.79 -9.06 17.27
CA ASN A 8 -5.01 -9.50 17.94
C ASN A 8 -5.62 -8.41 18.81
N ILE A 9 -4.80 -7.65 19.54
CA ILE A 9 -5.27 -6.55 20.36
C ILE A 9 -5.94 -5.50 19.48
N ILE A 10 -5.34 -5.15 18.36
CA ILE A 10 -5.92 -4.19 17.42
C ILE A 10 -7.23 -4.70 16.87
N LYS A 11 -7.27 -5.92 16.39
CA LYS A 11 -8.50 -6.53 15.86
C LYS A 11 -9.63 -6.54 16.90
N SER A 12 -9.32 -6.82 18.16
CA SER A 12 -10.34 -6.87 19.21
C SER A 12 -10.93 -5.52 19.58
N LYS A 13 -10.17 -4.43 19.38
CA LYS A 13 -10.63 -3.07 19.68
C LYS A 13 -11.38 -2.44 18.52
N MET A 14 -11.51 -3.15 17.45
CA MET A 14 -11.98 -2.57 16.21
C MET A 14 -13.48 -2.70 16.01
N ASN A 15 -14.21 -1.58 16.03
CA ASN A 15 -15.64 -1.60 15.89
C ASN A 15 -16.09 -1.41 14.43
N ASN A 16 -16.25 -0.26 13.89
CA ASN A 16 -17.07 -0.09 12.69
C ASN A 16 -16.36 0.46 11.45
N ASN A 17 -15.06 0.71 11.50
CA ASN A 17 -14.36 1.25 10.34
C ASN A 17 -13.33 0.25 9.82
N VAL A 18 -13.79 -0.65 8.97
CA VAL A 18 -12.98 -1.75 8.42
C VAL A 18 -11.72 -1.23 7.72
N ARG A 19 -11.83 -0.12 6.97
CA ARG A 19 -10.68 0.43 6.26
C ARG A 19 -9.61 0.98 7.21
N TYR A 20 -10.01 1.78 8.18
CA TYR A 20 -9.08 2.33 9.17
C TYR A 20 -8.33 1.21 9.90
N LYS A 21 -9.04 0.18 10.26
CA LYS A 21 -8.49 -1.00 10.93
C LYS A 21 -7.45 -1.71 10.09
N SER A 22 -7.80 -1.93 8.83
CA SER A 22 -6.91 -2.62 7.90
C SER A 22 -5.61 -1.84 7.70
N GLU A 23 -5.70 -0.52 7.57
CA GLU A 23 -4.52 0.31 7.43
C GLU A 23 -3.66 0.30 8.70
N GLU A 24 -4.28 0.32 9.88
CA GLU A 24 -3.54 0.26 11.14
C GLU A 24 -2.79 -1.06 11.30
N ILE A 25 -3.38 -2.16 10.88
CA ILE A 25 -2.73 -3.47 10.88
C ILE A 25 -1.47 -3.43 10.00
N ILE A 26 -1.59 -2.89 8.79
CA ILE A 26 -0.46 -2.82 7.87
C ILE A 26 0.62 -1.87 8.40
N ARG A 27 0.24 -0.75 9.00
CA ARG A 27 1.19 0.18 9.61
C ARG A 27 2.06 -0.53 10.66
N ILE A 28 1.44 -1.30 11.54
CA ILE A 28 2.16 -2.04 12.57
C ILE A 28 3.09 -3.08 11.96
N LEU A 29 2.61 -3.76 10.91
CA LEU A 29 3.43 -4.73 10.19
C LEU A 29 4.68 -4.09 9.60
N LEU A 30 4.53 -2.96 8.94
CA LEU A 30 5.65 -2.27 8.33
C LEU A 30 6.67 -1.83 9.37
N GLU A 31 6.21 -1.33 10.51
CA GLU A 31 7.12 -0.96 11.60
C GLU A 31 7.93 -2.14 12.12
N GLU A 32 7.30 -3.31 12.25
CA GLU A 32 8.01 -4.52 12.66
C GLU A 32 8.99 -5.01 11.58
N ILE A 33 8.56 -5.03 10.33
CA ILE A 33 9.39 -5.49 9.21
C ILE A 33 10.65 -4.63 9.07
N PHE A 34 10.51 -3.30 9.16
CA PHE A 34 11.62 -2.40 8.91
C PHE A 34 12.62 -2.31 10.08
N LYS A 35 12.34 -2.94 11.20
CA LYS A 35 13.32 -3.15 12.26
C LYS A 35 14.30 -4.27 11.94
N GLU A 36 13.95 -5.16 11.03
CA GLU A 36 14.82 -6.27 10.64
C GLU A 36 15.98 -5.76 9.78
N ILE A 37 17.16 -6.33 9.97
CA ILE A 37 18.37 -5.93 9.25
C ILE A 37 18.18 -6.04 7.74
N SER A 38 17.47 -7.07 7.28
CA SER A 38 17.23 -7.30 5.85
C SER A 38 16.42 -6.19 5.20
N PHE A 39 15.60 -5.49 5.98
CA PHE A 39 14.63 -4.52 5.44
C PHE A 39 14.82 -3.11 5.99
N ASN A 40 15.87 -2.84 6.77
CA ASN A 40 16.05 -1.54 7.39
C ASN A 40 16.47 -0.43 6.41
N ARG A 41 16.70 -0.78 5.15
CA ARG A 41 16.96 0.18 4.07
C ARG A 41 15.71 0.90 3.60
N PHE A 42 14.54 0.45 4.02
CA PHE A 42 13.25 0.99 3.60
C PHE A 42 12.61 1.85 4.67
N MET A 43 11.75 2.75 4.22
CA MET A 43 10.88 3.53 5.09
C MET A 43 9.49 3.60 4.43
N TYR A 44 8.48 3.96 5.20
CA TYR A 44 7.14 4.11 4.62
C TYR A 44 6.54 5.48 4.94
N VAL A 45 5.63 5.92 4.07
CA VAL A 45 4.78 7.08 4.30
C VAL A 45 3.34 6.64 4.03
N GLN A 46 2.44 7.00 4.91
CA GLN A 46 1.02 6.69 4.78
C GLN A 46 0.27 7.86 4.13
N GLY A 47 -0.63 7.56 3.20
CA GLY A 47 -1.49 8.57 2.60
C GLY A 47 -0.75 9.50 1.64
N VAL A 48 -0.18 8.96 0.58
CA VAL A 48 0.59 9.73 -0.41
C VAL A 48 -0.28 9.98 -1.64
N LEU A 49 -0.28 11.21 -2.14
CA LEU A 49 -0.96 11.52 -3.38
C LEU A 49 -0.28 10.83 -4.55
N LEU A 50 -1.08 10.17 -5.39
CA LEU A 50 -0.56 9.44 -6.54
C LEU A 50 0.27 10.35 -7.46
N ARG A 51 -0.18 11.60 -7.67
CA ARG A 51 0.54 12.55 -8.53
C ARG A 51 1.98 12.80 -8.06
N ASN A 52 2.25 12.64 -6.76
CA ASN A 52 3.59 12.87 -6.21
C ASN A 52 4.59 11.78 -6.57
N LEU A 53 4.12 10.63 -7.05
CA LEU A 53 4.98 9.57 -7.53
C LEU A 53 5.26 9.66 -9.03
N LEU A 54 4.52 10.48 -9.75
CA LEU A 54 4.64 10.58 -11.21
C LEU A 54 5.55 11.74 -11.57
N ASN A 55 6.57 11.47 -12.38
CA ASN A 55 7.48 12.50 -12.87
C ASN A 55 6.83 13.37 -13.95
N ASP A 56 5.88 12.81 -14.68
CA ASP A 56 5.16 13.51 -15.74
C ASP A 56 3.78 12.89 -15.89
N VAL A 57 2.97 13.46 -16.79
CA VAL A 57 1.62 12.98 -17.07
C VAL A 57 1.44 12.51 -18.51
N GLN A 58 2.54 12.36 -19.24
CA GLN A 58 2.51 12.08 -20.68
C GLN A 58 1.88 10.73 -21.01
N LEU A 59 2.03 9.75 -20.14
CA LEU A 59 1.49 8.41 -20.35
C LEU A 59 0.02 8.29 -19.98
N LEU A 60 -0.55 9.30 -19.34
CA LEU A 60 -1.92 9.26 -18.84
C LEU A 60 -2.93 9.63 -19.92
N THR A 61 -4.05 8.91 -19.94
CA THR A 61 -5.23 9.32 -20.71
C THR A 61 -5.85 10.54 -20.02
N GLU A 62 -6.79 11.20 -20.69
CA GLU A 62 -7.51 12.33 -20.12
C GLU A 62 -8.25 11.95 -18.84
N ASN A 63 -8.92 10.81 -18.85
CA ASN A 63 -9.62 10.29 -17.66
C ASN A 63 -8.65 10.03 -16.51
N GLU A 64 -7.49 9.49 -16.80
CA GLU A 64 -6.46 9.24 -15.80
C GLU A 64 -5.90 10.54 -15.22
N ARG A 65 -5.68 11.56 -16.06
CA ARG A 65 -5.24 12.87 -15.58
C ARG A 65 -6.27 13.49 -14.63
N ASN A 66 -7.55 13.40 -15.00
CA ASN A 66 -8.60 13.90 -14.13
C ASN A 66 -8.65 13.17 -12.80
N PHE A 67 -8.47 11.86 -12.83
CA PHE A 67 -8.42 11.03 -11.63
C PHE A 67 -7.26 11.44 -10.72
N VAL A 68 -6.08 11.60 -11.27
CA VAL A 68 -4.88 12.03 -10.53
C VAL A 68 -5.07 13.46 -9.99
N ASN A 69 -5.61 14.37 -10.79
CA ASN A 69 -5.85 15.75 -10.39
C ASN A 69 -6.92 15.88 -9.31
N ASN A 70 -7.82 14.93 -9.21
CA ASN A 70 -8.83 14.88 -8.14
C ASN A 70 -8.29 14.28 -6.84
N ARG A 71 -6.97 14.35 -6.65
CA ARG A 71 -6.30 14.00 -5.40
C ARG A 71 -6.37 12.52 -5.05
N ALA A 72 -6.33 11.66 -6.07
CA ALA A 72 -6.20 10.22 -5.83
C ALA A 72 -4.99 9.95 -4.93
N SER A 73 -5.16 9.12 -3.91
CA SER A 73 -4.13 8.83 -2.92
C SER A 73 -3.84 7.33 -2.84
N LEU A 74 -2.67 7.03 -2.30
CA LEU A 74 -2.19 5.68 -2.07
C LEU A 74 -2.08 5.44 -0.58
N ASP A 75 -2.45 4.26 -0.12
CA ASP A 75 -2.50 3.99 1.32
C ASP A 75 -1.12 4.02 1.96
N PHE A 76 -0.14 3.34 1.37
CA PHE A 76 1.24 3.33 1.84
C PHE A 76 2.19 3.35 0.66
N VAL A 77 3.25 4.13 0.78
CA VAL A 77 4.35 4.11 -0.18
C VAL A 77 5.64 3.81 0.57
N ILE A 78 6.35 2.79 0.11
CA ILE A 78 7.64 2.41 0.68
C ILE A 78 8.73 3.04 -0.18
N TYR A 79 9.66 3.70 0.47
CA TYR A 79 10.79 4.39 -0.15
C TYR A 79 12.09 3.77 0.29
N TYR A 80 13.10 3.87 -0.55
CA TYR A 80 14.49 3.63 -0.12
C TYR A 80 14.93 4.82 0.73
N LYS A 81 15.48 4.55 1.92
CA LYS A 81 15.94 5.61 2.82
C LYS A 81 17.01 6.48 2.19
N GLN A 82 17.90 5.87 1.42
CA GLN A 82 19.10 6.52 0.90
C GLN A 82 18.77 7.66 -0.06
N ASP A 83 17.93 7.42 -1.05
CA ASP A 83 17.66 8.39 -2.10
C ASP A 83 16.20 8.86 -2.16
N LYS A 84 15.35 8.32 -1.27
CA LYS A 84 13.93 8.65 -1.20
C LYS A 84 13.15 8.31 -2.47
N THR A 85 13.66 7.40 -3.29
CA THR A 85 12.89 6.91 -4.44
C THR A 85 11.88 5.86 -4.02
N CYS A 86 10.78 5.76 -4.77
CA CYS A 86 9.72 4.80 -4.49
C CYS A 86 10.20 3.38 -4.75
N ALA A 87 10.02 2.52 -3.77
CA ALA A 87 10.32 1.08 -3.88
C ALA A 87 9.08 0.26 -4.17
N LEU A 88 7.98 0.53 -3.45
CA LEU A 88 6.77 -0.28 -3.51
C LEU A 88 5.59 0.52 -3.01
N VAL A 89 4.46 0.42 -3.72
CA VAL A 89 3.18 0.94 -3.25
C VAL A 89 2.40 -0.20 -2.63
N ILE A 90 1.77 0.03 -1.47
CA ILE A 90 0.87 -0.93 -0.85
C ILE A 90 -0.51 -0.30 -0.75
N GLU A 91 -1.49 -0.95 -1.36
CA GLU A 91 -2.90 -0.59 -1.24
C GLU A 91 -3.58 -1.61 -0.33
N VAL A 92 -4.36 -1.12 0.60
CA VAL A 92 -5.03 -1.95 1.61
C VAL A 92 -6.49 -2.07 1.24
N ASP A 93 -6.86 -3.26 0.81
CA ASP A 93 -8.22 -3.55 0.36
C ASP A 93 -8.99 -4.24 1.50
N GLY A 94 -9.83 -3.47 2.20
CA GLY A 94 -10.70 -4.06 3.21
C GLY A 94 -11.66 -5.04 2.55
N PHE A 95 -11.68 -6.27 3.03
CA PHE A 95 -12.43 -7.37 2.41
C PHE A 95 -13.90 -7.02 2.12
N GLU A 96 -14.61 -6.49 3.10
CA GLU A 96 -16.01 -6.13 2.94
C GLU A 96 -16.23 -4.84 2.15
N PHE A 97 -15.23 -3.97 2.12
CA PHE A 97 -15.32 -2.66 1.49
C PHE A 97 -15.35 -2.75 -0.04
N HIS A 98 -14.61 -3.71 -0.60
CA HIS A 98 -14.46 -3.84 -2.06
C HIS A 98 -15.57 -4.62 -2.72
N GLU A 99 -16.10 -5.65 -2.05
CA GLU A 99 -17.02 -6.59 -2.65
C GLU A 99 -18.33 -5.96 -3.09
N ASN A 100 -18.74 -4.86 -2.46
CA ASN A 100 -20.04 -4.22 -2.68
C ASN A 100 -19.95 -2.79 -3.23
N ASN A 101 -18.79 -2.36 -3.76
CA ASN A 101 -18.62 -0.99 -4.20
C ASN A 101 -18.01 -0.91 -5.61
N PRO A 102 -18.86 -0.89 -6.67
CA PRO A 102 -18.35 -0.82 -8.05
C PRO A 102 -17.48 0.40 -8.34
N LYS A 103 -17.77 1.55 -7.71
CA LYS A 103 -16.98 2.76 -7.91
C LYS A 103 -15.57 2.58 -7.37
N GLN A 104 -15.44 1.92 -6.22
CA GLN A 104 -14.13 1.66 -5.62
C GLN A 104 -13.32 0.68 -6.48
N LEU A 105 -13.95 -0.36 -7.01
CA LEU A 105 -13.31 -1.29 -7.92
C LEU A 105 -12.78 -0.59 -9.16
N GLN A 106 -13.54 0.35 -9.71
CA GLN A 106 -13.12 1.12 -10.88
C GLN A 106 -11.94 2.03 -10.56
N ARG A 107 -11.94 2.68 -9.40
CA ARG A 107 -10.82 3.49 -8.94
C ARG A 107 -9.56 2.66 -8.76
N ASP A 108 -9.70 1.48 -8.17
CA ASP A 108 -8.57 0.57 -7.96
C ASP A 108 -7.99 0.10 -9.29
N LYS A 109 -8.84 -0.21 -10.24
CA LYS A 109 -8.42 -0.58 -11.60
C LYS A 109 -7.64 0.55 -12.25
N MET A 110 -8.12 1.78 -12.11
CA MET A 110 -7.46 2.94 -12.69
C MET A 110 -6.08 3.17 -12.03
N LYS A 111 -5.99 3.05 -10.72
CA LYS A 111 -4.70 3.13 -10.02
C LYS A 111 -3.74 2.06 -10.53
N ASN A 112 -4.21 0.82 -10.66
CA ASN A 112 -3.38 -0.28 -11.14
C ASN A 112 -2.83 0.01 -12.53
N GLU A 113 -3.67 0.50 -13.43
CA GLU A 113 -3.27 0.84 -14.79
C GLU A 113 -2.21 1.95 -14.81
N ILE A 114 -2.41 2.99 -14.00
CA ILE A 114 -1.45 4.10 -13.90
C ILE A 114 -0.11 3.62 -13.35
N LEU A 115 -0.14 2.85 -12.25
CA LEU A 115 1.09 2.32 -11.64
C LEU A 115 1.84 1.42 -12.62
N ASN A 116 1.14 0.60 -13.39
CA ASN A 116 1.75 -0.25 -14.40
C ASN A 116 2.38 0.56 -15.54
N LYS A 117 1.71 1.61 -16.01
CA LYS A 117 2.25 2.49 -17.05
C LYS A 117 3.58 3.11 -16.65
N TYR A 118 3.71 3.49 -15.39
CA TYR A 118 4.92 4.13 -14.88
C TYR A 118 5.89 3.14 -14.25
N LYS A 119 5.61 1.85 -14.37
CA LYS A 119 6.47 0.76 -13.87
C LYS A 119 6.76 0.87 -12.38
N ILE A 120 5.77 1.30 -11.62
CA ILE A 120 5.86 1.41 -10.16
C ILE A 120 5.36 0.09 -9.56
N PRO A 121 6.21 -0.65 -8.83
CA PRO A 121 5.75 -1.88 -8.18
C PRO A 121 4.66 -1.61 -7.16
N PHE A 122 3.64 -2.46 -7.13
CA PHE A 122 2.58 -2.32 -6.13
C PHE A 122 2.05 -3.67 -5.67
N LEU A 123 1.48 -3.67 -4.47
CA LEU A 123 0.94 -4.83 -3.82
C LEU A 123 -0.42 -4.46 -3.23
N ARG A 124 -1.43 -5.28 -3.50
CA ARG A 124 -2.75 -5.11 -2.89
C ARG A 124 -2.95 -6.19 -1.84
N LEU A 125 -3.36 -5.77 -0.64
CA LEU A 125 -3.55 -6.67 0.50
C LEU A 125 -5.03 -6.67 0.92
N PRO A 126 -5.70 -7.81 0.86
CA PRO A 126 -7.10 -7.89 1.25
C PRO A 126 -7.33 -7.83 2.77
N THR A 127 -6.28 -7.85 3.56
CA THR A 127 -6.31 -7.75 5.03
C THR A 127 -7.35 -8.65 5.68
N ASN A 128 -7.38 -9.89 5.24
CA ASN A 128 -8.26 -10.90 5.83
C ASN A 128 -7.68 -11.55 7.09
N GLY A 129 -6.50 -11.09 7.52
CA GLY A 129 -5.87 -11.58 8.74
C GLY A 129 -4.85 -12.68 8.54
N SER A 130 -4.52 -13.03 7.32
CA SER A 130 -3.55 -14.09 7.07
C SER A 130 -2.59 -13.75 5.94
N GLY A 131 -1.29 -13.89 6.22
CA GLY A 131 -0.25 -13.82 5.21
C GLY A 131 0.18 -12.44 4.76
N GLU A 132 -0.30 -11.36 5.36
CA GLU A 132 0.05 -9.99 4.95
C GLU A 132 1.54 -9.72 5.13
N LYS A 133 2.10 -10.09 6.27
CA LYS A 133 3.54 -9.90 6.53
C LYS A 133 4.38 -10.64 5.51
N GLU A 134 4.02 -11.90 5.25
CA GLU A 134 4.73 -12.75 4.29
C GLU A 134 4.69 -12.16 2.88
N LYS A 135 3.53 -11.69 2.45
CA LYS A 135 3.38 -11.08 1.13
C LYS A 135 4.23 -9.82 0.98
N ILE A 136 4.28 -9.00 2.03
CA ILE A 136 5.11 -7.79 2.02
C ILE A 136 6.59 -8.17 1.95
N CYS A 137 7.03 -9.12 2.76
CA CYS A 137 8.42 -9.56 2.77
C CYS A 137 8.84 -10.17 1.44
N ILE A 138 7.99 -10.96 0.80
CA ILE A 138 8.25 -11.52 -0.51
C ILE A 138 8.44 -10.40 -1.55
N ALA A 139 7.56 -9.40 -1.54
CA ALA A 139 7.65 -8.28 -2.48
C ALA A 139 8.93 -7.49 -2.27
N LEU A 140 9.31 -7.22 -1.01
CA LEU A 140 10.54 -6.50 -0.70
C LEU A 140 11.79 -7.30 -1.08
N ASN A 141 11.78 -8.61 -0.84
CA ASN A 141 12.90 -9.47 -1.21
C ASN A 141 13.15 -9.46 -2.73
N LYS A 142 12.10 -9.41 -3.53
CA LYS A 142 12.26 -9.29 -4.99
C LYS A 142 12.99 -8.02 -5.37
N LEU A 143 12.80 -6.93 -4.64
CA LEU A 143 13.47 -5.66 -4.89
C LEU A 143 14.93 -5.70 -4.46
N ILE A 144 15.25 -6.45 -3.41
CA ILE A 144 16.61 -6.57 -2.89
C ILE A 144 17.44 -7.48 -3.79
N ASP A 145 16.86 -8.54 -4.32
CA ASP A 145 17.55 -9.56 -5.09
C ASP A 145 17.84 -9.15 -6.55
N ASN A 146 17.32 -8.01 -6.97
CA ASN A 146 17.56 -7.50 -8.33
C ASN A 146 18.75 -6.56 -8.41
#